data_325ef14b6acab0ba030b1d27889285eb
#
_entry.id   325ef14b6acab0ba030b1d27889285eb
#
_cell.length_a   1.000
_cell.length_b   1.000
_cell.length_c   1.000
_cell.angle_alpha   90.00
_cell.angle_beta   90.00
_cell.angle_gamma   90.00
#
_symmetry.space_group_name_H-M   'P 1'
#
loop_
_entity.id
_entity.type
_entity.pdbx_description
1 polymer ?
#
loop_
_entity_poly.entity_id
_entity_poly.type
_entity_poly.pdbx_seq_one_letter_code
_entity_poly.pdbx_strand_id
1 'polypeptide(L)'
;MKIKTHVMKKILFLACLITVLSAKSFAADKNDEKDAEVSYFAENNFLNKYYTAENVKWTVTSNFQKAVFTLDGKTMSAFFDRNGEYIATTQYVAANKIPAVGKKRLLKLYGDYKVNEVVRYDFDGETDAHLQMLTGKRFYNTIYFVNLKSDKENVLVKVTPDGDVSYIRNL
;
A
#
# COMPACT_ATOMS: atom_id res chain seq x y z
N MET A 1 11.57 22.24 -12.60
CA MET A 1 11.75 20.77 -12.71
C MET A 1 11.94 20.13 -11.34
N LYS A 2 10.92 20.26 -10.42
CA LYS A 2 10.93 19.72 -9.02
C LYS A 2 9.90 18.63 -8.76
N ILE A 3 9.11 18.22 -9.75
CA ILE A 3 7.98 17.30 -9.58
C ILE A 3 8.41 15.81 -9.52
N LYS A 4 9.56 15.45 -10.11
CA LYS A 4 10.03 14.04 -10.16
C LYS A 4 10.49 13.46 -8.83
N THR A 5 10.94 14.28 -7.90
CA THR A 5 11.52 13.80 -6.62
C THR A 5 10.46 13.36 -5.61
N HIS A 6 9.28 13.96 -5.59
CA HIS A 6 8.21 13.60 -4.65
C HIS A 6 7.53 12.26 -5.01
N VAL A 7 7.30 12.02 -6.31
CA VAL A 7 6.69 10.76 -6.78
C VAL A 7 7.64 9.58 -6.57
N MET A 8 8.93 9.76 -6.85
CA MET A 8 9.93 8.71 -6.62
C MET A 8 10.12 8.39 -5.13
N LYS A 9 10.06 9.39 -4.24
CA LYS A 9 10.13 9.17 -2.78
C LYS A 9 8.92 8.38 -2.29
N LYS A 10 7.71 8.65 -2.79
CA LYS A 10 6.49 7.90 -2.44
C LYS A 10 6.55 6.44 -2.92
N ILE A 11 7.14 6.16 -4.07
CA ILE A 11 7.30 4.80 -4.61
C ILE A 11 8.38 4.01 -3.84
N LEU A 12 9.46 4.65 -3.42
CA LEU A 12 10.51 4.01 -2.63
C LEU A 12 10.02 3.66 -1.21
N PHE A 13 9.16 4.51 -0.63
CA PHE A 13 8.49 4.28 0.65
C PHE A 13 7.59 3.05 0.62
N LEU A 14 6.94 2.82 -0.52
CA LEU A 14 6.02 1.70 -0.73
C LEU A 14 6.73 0.34 -0.69
N ALA A 15 7.97 0.24 -1.17
CA ALA A 15 8.74 -1.00 -1.13
C ALA A 15 9.06 -1.45 0.30
N CYS A 16 9.23 -0.51 1.24
CA CYS A 16 9.43 -0.82 2.65
C CYS A 16 8.12 -1.16 3.38
N LEU A 17 6.98 -0.62 2.92
CA LEU A 17 5.70 -0.80 3.58
C LEU A 17 5.17 -2.24 3.51
N ILE A 18 5.46 -2.96 2.43
CA ILE A 18 4.94 -4.32 2.18
C ILE A 18 5.69 -5.37 3.00
N THR A 19 6.95 -5.12 3.38
CA THR A 19 7.72 -6.05 4.22
C THR A 19 7.27 -6.09 5.68
N VAL A 20 6.57 -5.06 6.16
CA VAL A 20 6.07 -4.96 7.54
C VAL A 20 4.74 -5.69 7.73
N LEU A 21 4.13 -6.19 6.65
CA LEU A 21 2.82 -6.85 6.68
C LEU A 21 2.89 -8.37 6.94
N SER A 22 4.06 -9.00 6.82
CA SER A 22 4.23 -10.39 7.22
C SER A 22 4.24 -10.48 8.75
N ALA A 23 3.13 -10.87 9.34
CA ALA A 23 2.97 -11.19 10.75
C ALA A 23 3.72 -12.50 11.11
N LYS A 24 5.05 -12.48 10.97
CA LYS A 24 5.93 -13.42 11.64
C LYS A 24 6.79 -12.62 12.58
N SER A 25 6.67 -12.93 13.86
CA SER A 25 7.40 -12.45 15.01
C SER A 25 8.80 -11.90 14.64
N PHE A 26 8.91 -10.59 14.49
CA PHE A 26 10.20 -9.97 14.66
C PHE A 26 10.49 -9.95 16.16
N ALA A 27 11.45 -10.76 16.58
CA ALA A 27 12.13 -10.53 17.83
C ALA A 27 12.62 -9.07 17.79
N ALA A 28 12.09 -8.28 18.71
CA ALA A 28 12.44 -6.87 18.84
C ALA A 28 13.93 -6.78 19.11
N ASP A 29 14.68 -6.22 18.16
CA ASP A 29 15.96 -5.60 18.47
C ASP A 29 15.62 -4.39 19.34
N LYS A 30 15.98 -4.48 20.63
CA LYS A 30 15.77 -3.43 21.62
C LYS A 30 16.81 -2.32 21.36
N ASN A 31 16.53 -1.48 20.42
CA ASN A 31 17.10 -0.14 20.39
C ASN A 31 15.99 0.81 20.87
N ASP A 32 16.31 1.61 21.87
CA ASP A 32 15.50 2.59 22.59
C ASP A 32 14.58 3.44 21.66
N GLU A 33 13.52 2.85 21.11
CA GLU A 33 12.38 3.60 20.66
C GLU A 33 11.59 3.95 21.95
N LYS A 34 11.81 5.16 22.47
CA LYS A 34 10.79 5.84 23.26
C LYS A 34 9.48 5.62 22.53
N ASP A 35 8.44 5.17 23.24
CA ASP A 35 7.08 5.09 22.73
C ASP A 35 6.72 6.45 22.10
N ALA A 36 6.96 6.59 20.80
CA ALA A 36 6.66 7.83 20.11
C ALA A 36 5.15 7.90 19.98
N GLU A 37 4.56 8.87 20.65
CA GLU A 37 3.12 9.11 20.57
C GLU A 37 2.72 9.50 19.15
N VAL A 38 1.54 9.02 18.73
CA VAL A 38 0.96 9.42 17.46
C VAL A 38 0.75 10.94 17.45
N SER A 39 1.03 11.57 16.33
CA SER A 39 0.82 13.03 16.23
C SER A 39 -0.67 13.35 16.19
N TYR A 40 -1.04 14.47 16.81
CA TYR A 40 -2.40 15.01 16.77
C TYR A 40 -2.98 15.09 15.34
N PHE A 41 -2.16 15.50 14.38
CA PHE A 41 -2.61 15.61 12.98
C PHE A 41 -2.91 14.25 12.35
N ALA A 42 -2.09 13.22 12.61
CA ALA A 42 -2.36 11.87 12.10
C ALA A 42 -3.63 11.28 12.70
N GLU A 43 -3.80 11.44 14.02
CA GLU A 43 -4.99 10.97 14.73
C GLU A 43 -6.26 11.68 14.23
N ASN A 44 -6.23 13.00 14.09
CA ASN A 44 -7.37 13.77 13.59
C ASN A 44 -7.71 13.45 12.14
N ASN A 45 -6.72 13.32 11.25
CA ASN A 45 -6.93 12.92 9.86
C ASN A 45 -7.46 11.49 9.76
N PHE A 46 -7.01 10.59 10.65
CA PHE A 46 -7.55 9.24 10.75
C PHE A 46 -9.03 9.26 11.16
N LEU A 47 -9.38 9.94 12.22
CA LEU A 47 -10.76 10.03 12.73
C LEU A 47 -11.71 10.66 11.69
N ASN A 48 -11.28 11.70 11.00
CA ASN A 48 -12.07 12.32 9.93
C ASN A 48 -12.35 11.37 8.77
N LYS A 49 -11.40 10.47 8.45
CA LYS A 49 -11.52 9.54 7.32
C LYS A 49 -12.22 8.22 7.72
N TYR A 50 -12.04 7.77 8.96
CA TYR A 50 -12.46 6.46 9.44
C TYR A 50 -13.20 6.55 10.78
N TYR A 51 -14.21 7.42 10.88
CA TYR A 51 -14.94 7.72 12.13
C TYR A 51 -15.65 6.50 12.75
N THR A 52 -15.92 5.44 11.99
CA THR A 52 -16.52 4.17 12.48
C THR A 52 -15.48 3.06 12.67
N ALA A 53 -14.19 3.38 12.62
CA ALA A 53 -13.14 2.40 12.80
C ALA A 53 -13.12 1.87 14.25
N GLU A 54 -12.92 0.57 14.38
CA GLU A 54 -12.82 -0.14 15.66
C GLU A 54 -11.42 -0.76 15.84
N ASN A 55 -11.06 -1.06 17.08
CA ASN A 55 -9.81 -1.77 17.43
C ASN A 55 -8.54 -1.09 16.89
N VAL A 56 -8.50 0.23 16.93
CA VAL A 56 -7.39 1.01 16.38
C VAL A 56 -6.12 0.81 17.20
N LYS A 57 -5.03 0.45 16.52
CA LYS A 57 -3.68 0.32 17.10
C LYS A 57 -2.69 1.13 16.29
N TRP A 58 -1.98 2.02 16.94
CA TRP A 58 -0.97 2.85 16.33
C TRP A 58 0.43 2.25 16.45
N THR A 59 1.24 2.50 15.44
CA THR A 59 2.70 2.26 15.43
C THR A 59 3.34 3.51 14.82
N VAL A 60 4.26 4.13 15.56
CA VAL A 60 4.97 5.32 15.12
C VAL A 60 6.42 4.94 14.87
N THR A 61 6.94 5.33 13.71
CA THR A 61 8.33 5.13 13.31
C THR A 61 8.97 6.47 12.95
N SER A 62 10.27 6.47 12.74
CA SER A 62 10.98 7.66 12.25
C SER A 62 10.52 8.13 10.87
N ASN A 63 9.79 7.33 10.13
CA ASN A 63 9.41 7.60 8.73
C ASN A 63 7.92 7.77 8.50
N PHE A 64 7.08 7.12 9.29
CA PHE A 64 5.62 7.13 9.14
C PHE A 64 4.92 6.79 10.45
N GLN A 65 3.62 7.09 10.49
CA GLN A 65 2.70 6.68 11.53
C GLN A 65 1.67 5.75 10.89
N LYS A 66 1.39 4.61 11.52
CA LYS A 66 0.48 3.58 11.00
C LYS A 66 -0.61 3.27 12.01
N ALA A 67 -1.88 3.35 11.57
CA ALA A 67 -3.03 2.82 12.29
C ALA A 67 -3.44 1.48 11.67
N VAL A 68 -3.51 0.42 12.49
CA VAL A 68 -4.18 -0.84 12.13
C VAL A 68 -5.55 -0.82 12.80
N PHE A 69 -6.61 -1.08 12.06
CA PHE A 69 -7.98 -0.95 12.55
C PHE A 69 -8.94 -1.91 11.84
N THR A 70 -10.13 -2.05 12.37
CA THR A 70 -11.24 -2.78 11.75
C THR A 70 -12.28 -1.79 11.23
N LEU A 71 -12.70 -1.94 9.99
CA LEU A 71 -13.76 -1.18 9.36
C LEU A 71 -14.67 -2.14 8.60
N ASP A 72 -15.97 -2.13 8.90
CA ASP A 72 -16.96 -3.06 8.30
C ASP A 72 -16.51 -4.54 8.39
N GLY A 73 -15.97 -4.94 9.53
CA GLY A 73 -15.47 -6.30 9.78
C GLY A 73 -14.17 -6.65 9.03
N LYS A 74 -13.50 -5.71 8.40
CA LYS A 74 -12.25 -5.92 7.65
C LYS A 74 -11.08 -5.23 8.34
N THR A 75 -9.98 -5.96 8.50
CA THR A 75 -8.72 -5.37 9.00
C THR A 75 -8.03 -4.57 7.90
N MET A 76 -7.68 -3.34 8.20
CA MET A 76 -7.04 -2.38 7.31
C MET A 76 -5.86 -1.72 8.02
N SER A 77 -4.97 -1.09 7.25
CA SER A 77 -3.89 -0.26 7.79
C SER A 77 -3.85 1.07 7.04
N ALA A 78 -3.98 2.17 7.77
CA ALA A 78 -3.80 3.53 7.25
C ALA A 78 -2.40 4.03 7.61
N PHE A 79 -1.78 4.74 6.68
CA PHE A 79 -0.43 5.27 6.80
C PHE A 79 -0.47 6.79 6.66
N PHE A 80 0.30 7.44 7.51
CA PHE A 80 0.46 8.89 7.56
C PHE A 80 1.95 9.22 7.56
N ASP A 81 2.33 10.33 6.99
CA ASP A 81 3.70 10.82 7.06
C ASP A 81 4.04 11.37 8.47
N ARG A 82 5.24 11.93 8.63
CA ARG A 82 5.68 12.53 9.91
C ARG A 82 4.86 13.72 10.33
N ASN A 83 4.28 14.45 9.37
CA ASN A 83 3.44 15.62 9.61
C ASN A 83 2.00 15.23 9.91
N GLY A 84 1.65 13.95 9.83
CA GLY A 84 0.30 13.44 9.99
C GLY A 84 -0.54 13.53 8.71
N GLU A 85 0.05 13.82 7.55
CA GLU A 85 -0.66 13.81 6.29
C GLU A 85 -0.90 12.36 5.82
N TYR A 86 -2.11 12.10 5.34
CA TYR A 86 -2.50 10.79 4.86
C TYR A 86 -1.68 10.39 3.64
N ILE A 87 -1.14 9.18 3.66
CA ILE A 87 -0.40 8.59 2.55
C ILE A 87 -1.29 7.62 1.79
N ALA A 88 -1.78 6.58 2.48
CA ALA A 88 -2.56 5.51 1.87
C ALA A 88 -3.21 4.60 2.91
N THR A 89 -4.14 3.78 2.43
CA THR A 89 -4.67 2.63 3.18
C THR A 89 -4.37 1.34 2.44
N THR A 90 -4.03 0.29 3.19
CA THR A 90 -3.81 -1.04 2.66
C THR A 90 -4.80 -2.03 3.26
N GLN A 91 -5.17 -3.04 2.46
CA GLN A 91 -6.01 -4.15 2.87
C GLN A 91 -5.56 -5.43 2.17
N TYR A 92 -5.43 -6.52 2.92
CA TYR A 92 -5.32 -7.85 2.31
C TYR A 92 -6.66 -8.24 1.69
N VAL A 93 -6.63 -8.65 0.44
CA VAL A 93 -7.83 -9.03 -0.30
C VAL A 93 -7.65 -10.37 -1.01
N ALA A 94 -8.74 -11.06 -1.28
CA ALA A 94 -8.69 -12.29 -2.05
C ALA A 94 -8.27 -12.00 -3.52
N ALA A 95 -7.62 -12.96 -4.18
CA ALA A 95 -7.15 -12.84 -5.55
C ALA A 95 -8.28 -12.52 -6.57
N ASN A 96 -9.53 -12.86 -6.25
CA ASN A 96 -10.68 -12.52 -7.10
C ASN A 96 -10.98 -11.00 -7.14
N LYS A 97 -10.40 -10.21 -6.22
CA LYS A 97 -10.54 -8.74 -6.19
C LYS A 97 -9.61 -8.03 -7.18
N ILE A 98 -8.60 -8.72 -7.71
CA ILE A 98 -7.80 -8.19 -8.83
C ILE A 98 -8.72 -7.96 -10.03
N PRO A 99 -8.65 -6.80 -10.72
CA PRO A 99 -9.43 -6.55 -11.93
C PRO A 99 -9.27 -7.65 -12.97
N ALA A 100 -10.34 -8.00 -13.67
CA ALA A 100 -10.34 -9.12 -14.64
C ALA A 100 -9.26 -8.98 -15.73
N VAL A 101 -9.06 -7.74 -16.19
CA VAL A 101 -8.02 -7.43 -17.19
C VAL A 101 -6.63 -7.69 -16.61
N GLY A 102 -6.39 -7.28 -15.35
CA GLY A 102 -5.14 -7.54 -14.63
C GLY A 102 -4.88 -9.03 -14.41
N LYS A 103 -5.92 -9.80 -14.03
CA LYS A 103 -5.80 -11.27 -13.90
C LYS A 103 -5.41 -11.93 -15.21
N LYS A 104 -6.04 -11.52 -16.31
CA LYS A 104 -5.69 -12.05 -17.65
C LYS A 104 -4.24 -11.72 -18.02
N ARG A 105 -3.77 -10.52 -17.69
CA ARG A 105 -2.39 -10.09 -17.95
C ARG A 105 -1.40 -10.85 -17.07
N LEU A 106 -1.71 -11.02 -15.77
CA LEU A 106 -0.90 -11.83 -14.85
C LEU A 106 -0.72 -13.25 -15.35
N LEU A 107 -1.80 -13.91 -15.77
CA LEU A 107 -1.76 -15.26 -16.31
C LEU A 107 -0.87 -15.35 -17.57
N LYS A 108 -0.91 -14.33 -18.42
CA LYS A 108 -0.07 -14.27 -19.63
C LYS A 108 1.42 -14.09 -19.31
N LEU A 109 1.76 -13.28 -18.30
CA LEU A 109 3.15 -12.91 -17.98
C LEU A 109 3.78 -13.85 -16.95
N TYR A 110 2.97 -14.43 -16.07
CA TYR A 110 3.38 -15.21 -14.90
C TYR A 110 2.56 -16.50 -14.77
N GLY A 111 2.31 -17.20 -15.90
CA GLY A 111 1.43 -18.38 -15.94
C GLY A 111 1.88 -19.53 -15.02
N ASP A 112 3.19 -19.64 -14.77
CA ASP A 112 3.77 -20.68 -13.91
C ASP A 112 3.81 -20.27 -12.42
N TYR A 113 3.35 -19.05 -12.10
CA TYR A 113 3.29 -18.55 -10.71
C TYR A 113 1.89 -18.70 -10.13
N LYS A 114 1.85 -18.94 -8.83
CA LYS A 114 0.62 -18.91 -8.05
C LYS A 114 0.52 -17.58 -7.33
N VAL A 115 -0.68 -17.00 -7.27
CA VAL A 115 -0.96 -15.84 -6.43
C VAL A 115 -0.91 -16.28 -4.98
N ASN A 116 0.08 -15.79 -4.22
CA ASN A 116 0.25 -16.08 -2.81
C ASN A 116 -0.52 -15.08 -1.95
N GLU A 117 -0.43 -13.79 -2.27
CA GLU A 117 -1.00 -12.72 -1.48
C GLU A 117 -1.35 -11.53 -2.37
N VAL A 118 -2.42 -10.82 -2.01
CA VAL A 118 -2.84 -9.60 -2.69
C VAL A 118 -3.10 -8.51 -1.67
N VAL A 119 -2.43 -7.39 -1.83
CA VAL A 119 -2.66 -6.17 -1.06
C VAL A 119 -3.28 -5.12 -1.97
N ARG A 120 -4.50 -4.71 -1.64
CA ARG A 120 -5.11 -3.51 -2.22
C ARG A 120 -4.49 -2.29 -1.53
N TYR A 121 -4.12 -1.30 -2.32
CA TYR A 121 -3.53 -0.05 -1.88
C TYR A 121 -4.36 1.09 -2.42
N ASP A 122 -5.02 1.83 -1.51
CA ASP A 122 -5.85 2.99 -1.81
C ASP A 122 -5.13 4.26 -1.34
N PHE A 123 -5.08 5.28 -2.16
CA PHE A 123 -4.42 6.54 -1.84
C PHE A 123 -5.21 7.72 -2.40
N ASP A 124 -5.12 8.86 -1.72
CA ASP A 124 -5.67 10.10 -2.23
C ASP A 124 -4.68 10.68 -3.24
N GLY A 125 -4.82 10.26 -4.50
CA GLY A 125 -4.14 10.91 -5.61
C GLY A 125 -5.05 12.04 -6.10
N GLU A 126 -4.53 13.25 -6.22
CA GLU A 126 -5.19 14.25 -7.05
C GLU A 126 -5.29 13.68 -8.46
N THR A 127 -6.47 13.21 -8.83
CA THR A 127 -6.79 12.92 -10.22
C THR A 127 -6.97 14.25 -10.94
N ASP A 128 -5.86 14.91 -11.22
CA ASP A 128 -5.89 16.09 -12.06
C ASP A 128 -6.31 15.68 -13.48
N ALA A 129 -7.60 15.84 -13.76
CA ALA A 129 -8.20 15.53 -15.05
C ALA A 129 -7.48 16.27 -16.19
N HIS A 130 -6.95 17.47 -15.90
CA HIS A 130 -6.18 18.26 -16.85
C HIS A 130 -4.83 17.59 -17.12
N LEU A 131 -4.15 17.10 -16.09
CA LEU A 131 -2.90 16.37 -16.24
C LEU A 131 -3.09 15.02 -16.96
N GLN A 132 -4.22 14.33 -16.74
CA GLN A 132 -4.59 13.14 -17.52
C GLN A 132 -4.75 13.46 -18.99
N MET A 133 -5.44 14.56 -19.30
CA MET A 133 -5.68 15.00 -20.68
C MET A 133 -4.37 15.38 -21.40
N LEU A 134 -3.47 16.05 -20.69
CA LEU A 134 -2.18 16.48 -21.26
C LEU A 134 -1.18 15.34 -21.43
N THR A 135 -1.19 14.35 -20.53
CA THR A 135 -0.19 13.27 -20.54
C THR A 135 -0.68 11.97 -21.17
N GLY A 136 -1.98 11.85 -21.42
CA GLY A 136 -2.62 10.61 -21.87
C GLY A 136 -2.53 9.46 -20.85
N LYS A 137 -2.04 9.72 -19.64
CA LYS A 137 -1.88 8.72 -18.57
C LYS A 137 -3.12 8.70 -17.69
N ARG A 138 -3.63 7.51 -17.40
CA ARG A 138 -4.67 7.34 -16.39
C ARG A 138 -4.05 7.35 -15.00
N PHE A 139 -4.64 8.11 -14.09
CA PHE A 139 -4.31 8.09 -12.67
C PHE A 139 -5.37 7.26 -11.95
N TYR A 140 -4.92 6.46 -10.98
CA TYR A 140 -5.78 5.57 -10.22
C TYR A 140 -5.59 5.87 -8.74
N ASN A 141 -6.69 5.85 -7.98
CA ASN A 141 -6.66 5.95 -6.52
C ASN A 141 -6.51 4.58 -5.85
N THR A 142 -6.56 3.52 -6.65
CA THR A 142 -6.40 2.14 -6.18
C THR A 142 -5.40 1.42 -7.08
N ILE A 143 -4.48 0.68 -6.48
CA ILE A 143 -3.61 -0.28 -7.16
C ILE A 143 -3.54 -1.56 -6.33
N TYR A 144 -3.08 -2.65 -6.94
CA TYR A 144 -2.92 -3.93 -6.25
C TYR A 144 -1.45 -4.33 -6.28
N PHE A 145 -0.93 -4.74 -5.14
CA PHE A 145 0.35 -5.42 -5.05
C PHE A 145 0.09 -6.90 -4.92
N VAL A 146 0.68 -7.68 -5.82
CA VAL A 146 0.46 -9.12 -5.89
C VAL A 146 1.79 -9.83 -5.68
N ASN A 147 1.85 -10.62 -4.62
CA ASN A 147 2.94 -11.56 -4.38
C ASN A 147 2.65 -12.82 -5.21
N LEU A 148 3.52 -13.10 -6.16
CA LEU A 148 3.48 -14.26 -7.02
C LEU A 148 4.61 -15.22 -6.64
N LYS A 149 4.28 -16.48 -6.46
CA LYS A 149 5.21 -17.52 -6.04
C LYS A 149 5.31 -18.61 -7.09
N SER A 150 6.55 -18.97 -7.46
CA SER A 150 6.90 -20.18 -8.21
C SER A 150 7.76 -21.10 -7.33
N ASP A 151 8.17 -22.24 -7.88
CA ASP A 151 9.10 -23.15 -7.20
C ASP A 151 10.52 -22.56 -7.07
N LYS A 152 10.85 -21.54 -7.85
CA LYS A 152 12.20 -20.96 -7.93
C LYS A 152 12.31 -19.63 -7.20
N GLU A 153 11.27 -18.82 -7.23
CA GLU A 153 11.32 -17.46 -6.71
C GLU A 153 9.95 -16.90 -6.32
N ASN A 154 9.97 -15.85 -5.52
CA ASN A 154 8.82 -15.04 -5.21
C ASN A 154 9.04 -13.65 -5.79
N VAL A 155 8.05 -13.12 -6.49
CA VAL A 155 8.11 -11.78 -7.08
C VAL A 155 6.94 -10.93 -6.61
N LEU A 156 7.20 -9.65 -6.42
CA LEU A 156 6.19 -8.65 -6.18
C LEU A 156 5.91 -7.89 -7.47
N VAL A 157 4.65 -7.83 -7.86
CA VAL A 157 4.19 -7.06 -9.01
C VAL A 157 3.12 -6.06 -8.61
N LYS A 158 3.04 -4.95 -9.32
CA LYS A 158 1.95 -3.97 -9.22
C LYS A 158 0.97 -4.24 -10.35
N VAL A 159 -0.32 -4.21 -10.03
CA VAL A 159 -1.43 -4.32 -10.99
C VAL A 159 -2.32 -3.10 -10.86
N THR A 160 -2.61 -2.42 -11.96
CA THR A 160 -3.50 -1.26 -12.01
C THR A 160 -4.92 -1.70 -12.40
N PRO A 161 -5.96 -0.86 -12.15
CA PRO A 161 -7.34 -1.17 -12.53
C PRO A 161 -7.56 -1.40 -14.02
N ASP A 162 -6.79 -0.79 -14.89
CA ASP A 162 -6.81 -1.00 -16.35
C ASP A 162 -6.00 -2.21 -16.81
N GLY A 163 -5.37 -2.94 -15.87
CA GLY A 163 -4.70 -4.20 -16.11
C GLY A 163 -3.24 -4.07 -16.49
N ASP A 164 -2.61 -2.92 -16.32
CA ASP A 164 -1.15 -2.85 -16.44
C ASP A 164 -0.48 -3.62 -15.30
N VAL A 165 0.54 -4.41 -15.65
CA VAL A 165 1.30 -5.25 -14.72
C VAL A 165 2.76 -4.85 -14.79
N SER A 166 3.30 -4.39 -13.68
CA SER A 166 4.68 -3.93 -13.57
C SER A 166 5.42 -4.70 -12.48
N TYR A 167 6.58 -5.26 -12.80
CA TYR A 167 7.48 -5.86 -11.83
C TYR A 167 8.00 -4.80 -10.84
N ILE A 168 8.07 -5.16 -9.56
CA ILE A 168 8.63 -4.32 -8.49
C ILE A 168 9.97 -4.88 -8.03
N ARG A 169 9.99 -6.14 -7.53
CA ARG A 169 11.17 -6.79 -6.98
C ARG A 169 10.96 -8.28 -6.72
N ASN A 170 12.04 -9.01 -6.48
CA ASN A 170 12.01 -10.31 -5.82
C ASN A 170 11.79 -10.14 -4.30
N LEU A 171 11.16 -11.14 -3.67
CA LEU A 171 10.83 -11.18 -2.23
C LEU A 171 11.71 -12.20 -1.50
#